data_537736c566e54b33916efde5881782c4
#
_entry.id   537736c566e54b33916efde5881782c4
#
_cell.length_a   1.000
_cell.length_b   1.000
_cell.length_c   1.000
_cell.angle_alpha   90.00
_cell.angle_beta   90.00
_cell.angle_gamma   90.00
#
_symmetry.space_group_name_H-M   'P 1'
#
loop_
_entity.id
_entity.type
_entity.pdbx_description
1 polymer ?
#
loop_
_entity_poly.entity_id
_entity_poly.type
_entity_poly.pdbx_seq_one_letter_code
_entity_poly.pdbx_strand_id
1 'polypeptide(L)'
;KEYIALLDGVLPRKNIQKHGTMELFFRLDVDNRPHQIWDEKNGKSAITEWEILGVEKYKNPQGTLKNVTRVLFKPHTGRTHQLRLASADSHGFGIPIVGDTLYGKCEAGERLLLHARKVSFVHPVTGERMSIECEAEF
;
A
#
# COMPACT_ATOMS: atom_id res chain seq x y z
N LYS A 1 -9.79 5.23 7.28
CA LYS A 1 -9.63 4.04 6.43
C LYS A 1 -8.35 3.31 6.82
N GLU A 2 -8.43 1.99 6.87
CA GLU A 2 -7.30 1.12 7.13
C GLU A 2 -7.19 0.07 6.03
N TYR A 3 -5.96 -0.19 5.59
CA TYR A 3 -5.68 -1.15 4.53
C TYR A 3 -4.60 -2.12 4.99
N ILE A 4 -4.72 -3.38 4.56
CA ILE A 4 -3.69 -4.40 4.74
C ILE A 4 -3.05 -4.66 3.38
N ALA A 5 -1.73 -4.74 3.34
CA ALA A 5 -0.98 -5.08 2.14
C ALA A 5 0.11 -6.09 2.46
N LEU A 6 0.42 -6.94 1.48
CA LEU A 6 1.61 -7.80 1.52
C LEU A 6 2.64 -7.23 0.54
N LEU A 7 3.77 -6.79 1.06
CA LEU A 7 4.89 -6.32 0.25
C LEU A 7 5.74 -7.51 -0.22
N ASP A 8 6.17 -7.47 -1.47
CA ASP A 8 6.90 -8.56 -2.13
C ASP A 8 8.37 -8.60 -1.73
N GLY A 9 8.64 -8.77 -0.46
CA GLY A 9 9.99 -8.83 0.08
C GLY A 9 10.03 -8.53 1.56
N VAL A 10 11.23 -8.55 2.11
CA VAL A 10 11.49 -8.27 3.52
C VAL A 10 12.18 -6.93 3.64
N LEU A 11 11.63 -6.04 4.47
CA LEU A 11 12.24 -4.75 4.75
C LEU A 11 13.56 -4.95 5.52
N PRO A 12 14.62 -4.19 5.16
CA PRO A 12 15.89 -4.26 5.91
C PRO A 12 15.65 -3.89 7.38
N ARG A 13 16.06 -4.75 8.30
CA ARG A 13 15.83 -4.54 9.74
C ARG A 13 16.64 -3.39 10.36
N LYS A 14 17.70 -2.95 9.67
CA LYS A 14 18.53 -1.86 10.19
C LYS A 14 17.82 -0.52 9.92
N ASN A 15 17.48 0.18 10.99
CA ASN A 15 16.93 1.54 10.98
C ASN A 15 15.47 1.70 10.55
N ILE A 16 14.68 0.63 10.47
CA ILE A 16 13.24 0.75 10.20
C ILE A 16 12.47 0.58 11.51
N GLN A 17 11.72 1.62 11.87
CA GLN A 17 10.78 1.57 12.97
C GLN A 17 9.60 0.67 12.57
N LYS A 18 8.91 0.11 13.57
CA LYS A 18 7.71 -0.71 13.34
C LYS A 18 6.51 0.09 12.83
N HIS A 19 6.48 1.39 13.08
CA HIS A 19 5.41 2.28 12.67
C HIS A 19 5.97 3.67 12.39
N GLY A 20 5.23 4.43 11.63
CA GLY A 20 5.61 5.80 11.30
C GLY A 20 4.63 6.44 10.36
N THR A 21 5.01 7.60 9.87
CA THR A 21 4.25 8.37 8.88
C THR A 21 5.19 8.80 7.78
N MET A 22 4.75 8.67 6.52
CA MET A 22 5.50 9.16 5.37
C MET A 22 4.69 10.20 4.61
N GLU A 23 5.38 11.20 4.06
CA GLU A 23 4.80 12.16 3.14
C GLU A 23 5.56 12.06 1.82
N LEU A 24 4.83 11.77 0.75
CA LEU A 24 5.37 11.57 -0.58
C LEU A 24 4.69 12.51 -1.56
N PHE A 25 5.37 12.81 -2.67
CA PHE A 25 4.90 13.78 -3.66
C PHE A 25 4.89 13.13 -5.03
N PHE A 26 3.70 12.93 -5.59
CA PHE A 26 3.53 12.30 -6.88
C PHE A 26 2.62 13.11 -7.78
N ARG A 27 2.86 12.99 -9.09
CA ARG A 27 1.99 13.53 -10.13
C ARG A 27 1.80 12.49 -11.22
N LEU A 28 0.80 12.69 -12.09
CA LEU A 28 0.60 11.83 -13.25
C LEU A 28 1.83 11.91 -14.15
N ASP A 29 2.36 10.75 -14.52
CA ASP A 29 3.37 10.63 -15.56
C ASP A 29 2.65 10.63 -16.92
N VAL A 30 2.56 11.79 -17.55
CA VAL A 30 1.76 12.02 -18.74
C VAL A 30 2.13 11.08 -19.89
N ASP A 31 3.42 10.78 -20.02
CA ASP A 31 3.93 9.93 -21.11
C ASP A 31 3.76 8.44 -20.83
N ASN A 32 3.55 8.05 -19.56
CA ASN A 32 3.45 6.67 -19.13
C ASN A 32 2.16 6.39 -18.35
N ARG A 33 1.04 7.00 -18.73
CA ARG A 33 -0.26 6.77 -18.10
C ARG A 33 -0.58 5.28 -17.99
N PRO A 34 -1.18 4.81 -16.88
CA PRO A 34 -1.70 5.55 -15.73
C PRO A 34 -0.69 5.72 -14.58
N HIS A 35 0.61 5.56 -14.83
CA HIS A 35 1.64 5.67 -13.81
C HIS A 35 1.71 7.05 -13.18
N GLN A 36 2.05 7.08 -11.90
CA GLN A 36 2.41 8.28 -11.16
C GLN A 36 3.93 8.33 -11.01
N ILE A 37 4.48 9.52 -10.94
CA ILE A 37 5.93 9.72 -10.80
C ILE A 37 6.22 10.69 -9.67
N TRP A 38 7.33 10.45 -8.97
CA TRP A 38 7.81 11.34 -7.92
C TRP A 38 8.15 12.71 -8.49
N ASP A 39 7.62 13.75 -7.88
CA ASP A 39 7.93 15.13 -8.22
C ASP A 39 7.74 15.97 -6.95
N GLU A 40 8.87 16.32 -6.33
CA GLU A 40 8.86 17.06 -5.08
C GLU A 40 8.29 18.48 -5.23
N LYS A 41 8.45 19.08 -6.42
CA LYS A 41 7.99 20.46 -6.68
C LYS A 41 6.52 20.53 -7.09
N ASN A 42 6.11 19.67 -8.01
CA ASN A 42 4.79 19.74 -8.66
C ASN A 42 3.85 18.60 -8.23
N GLY A 43 4.36 17.61 -7.49
CA GLY A 43 3.58 16.50 -6.98
C GLY A 43 2.63 16.91 -5.87
N LYS A 44 1.53 16.20 -5.75
CA LYS A 44 0.59 16.38 -4.65
C LYS A 44 1.07 15.60 -3.43
N SER A 45 0.96 16.22 -2.26
CA SER A 45 1.30 15.57 -0.99
C SER A 45 0.38 14.37 -0.73
N ALA A 46 1.00 13.23 -0.46
CA ALA A 46 0.33 11.98 -0.07
C ALA A 46 0.87 11.55 1.29
N ILE A 47 0.03 11.65 2.32
CA ILE A 47 0.43 11.34 3.69
C ILE A 47 -0.16 9.99 4.07
N THR A 48 0.71 9.06 4.48
CA THR A 48 0.33 7.71 4.87
C THR A 48 0.98 7.34 6.20
N GLU A 49 0.17 6.98 7.16
CA GLU A 49 0.59 6.37 8.41
C GLU A 49 0.67 4.86 8.20
N TRP A 50 1.68 4.21 8.76
CA TRP A 50 1.92 2.79 8.53
C TRP A 50 2.40 2.07 9.78
N GLU A 51 2.14 0.76 9.82
CA GLU A 51 2.63 -0.15 10.85
C GLU A 51 3.03 -1.48 10.21
N ILE A 52 4.26 -1.94 10.48
CA ILE A 52 4.73 -3.24 10.03
C ILE A 52 4.20 -4.29 10.99
N LEU A 53 3.36 -5.20 10.49
CA LEU A 53 2.74 -6.24 11.30
C LEU A 53 3.62 -7.49 11.43
N GLY A 54 4.48 -7.75 10.44
CA GLY A 54 5.40 -8.87 10.50
C GLY A 54 5.80 -9.39 9.13
N VAL A 55 6.65 -10.39 9.15
CA VAL A 55 7.11 -11.12 7.96
C VAL A 55 6.46 -12.49 7.96
N GLU A 56 5.96 -12.93 6.80
CA GLU A 56 5.31 -14.23 6.66
C GLU A 56 5.66 -14.89 5.33
N LYS A 57 5.31 -16.16 5.19
CA LYS A 57 5.46 -16.89 3.94
C LYS A 57 4.23 -16.71 3.07
N TYR A 58 4.46 -16.40 1.80
CA TYR A 58 3.42 -16.33 0.78
C TYR A 58 3.72 -17.37 -0.29
N LYS A 59 2.70 -18.18 -0.62
CA LYS A 59 2.77 -19.15 -1.70
C LYS A 59 2.11 -18.55 -2.94
N ASN A 60 2.88 -18.34 -4.00
CA ASN A 60 2.34 -17.80 -5.24
C ASN A 60 1.51 -18.85 -5.99
N PRO A 61 0.77 -18.47 -7.05
CA PRO A 61 -0.04 -19.42 -7.82
C PRO A 61 0.78 -20.55 -8.45
N GLN A 62 2.08 -20.36 -8.69
CA GLN A 62 2.97 -21.39 -9.22
C GLN A 62 3.51 -22.34 -8.12
N GLY A 63 3.14 -22.11 -6.87
CA GLY A 63 3.54 -22.96 -5.75
C GLY A 63 4.87 -22.60 -5.11
N THR A 64 5.49 -21.51 -5.53
CA THR A 64 6.75 -21.03 -4.94
C THR A 64 6.48 -20.23 -3.66
N LEU A 65 7.20 -20.55 -2.59
CA LEU A 65 7.15 -19.81 -1.33
C LEU A 65 8.14 -18.65 -1.36
N LYS A 66 7.68 -17.49 -0.92
CA LYS A 66 8.56 -16.33 -0.74
C LYS A 66 8.21 -15.59 0.53
N ASN A 67 9.19 -14.84 1.06
CA ASN A 67 8.98 -14.02 2.25
C ASN A 67 8.35 -12.70 1.85
N VAL A 68 7.30 -12.31 2.56
CA VAL A 68 6.58 -11.05 2.34
C VAL A 68 6.43 -10.31 3.67
N THR A 69 6.22 -9.01 3.59
CA THR A 69 5.99 -8.17 4.76
C THR A 69 4.53 -7.72 4.79
N ARG A 70 3.86 -7.99 5.90
CA ARG A 70 2.48 -7.52 6.12
C ARG A 70 2.52 -6.13 6.74
N VAL A 71 1.83 -5.19 6.11
CA VAL A 71 1.79 -3.79 6.55
C VAL A 71 0.34 -3.32 6.69
N LEU A 72 0.08 -2.59 7.77
CA LEU A 72 -1.16 -1.85 7.95
C LEU A 72 -0.91 -0.41 7.49
N PHE A 73 -1.73 0.07 6.58
CA PHE A 73 -1.70 1.45 6.10
C PHE A 73 -2.93 2.22 6.56
N LYS A 74 -2.70 3.45 7.02
CA LYS A 74 -3.75 4.42 7.35
C LYS A 74 -3.51 5.69 6.54
N PRO A 75 -4.06 5.81 5.32
CA PRO A 75 -3.85 7.01 4.51
C PRO A 75 -4.62 8.20 5.07
N HIS A 76 -3.95 9.33 5.20
CA HIS A 76 -4.57 10.60 5.61
C HIS A 76 -5.08 11.39 4.40
N THR A 77 -4.52 11.12 3.23
CA THR A 77 -4.94 11.68 1.94
C THR A 77 -5.41 10.54 1.03
N GLY A 78 -6.08 10.85 -0.07
CA GLY A 78 -6.60 9.85 -1.00
C GLY A 78 -6.06 10.05 -2.42
N ARG A 79 -4.75 10.12 -2.60
CA ARG A 79 -4.13 10.32 -3.92
C ARG A 79 -4.13 9.05 -4.74
N THR A 80 -4.10 9.19 -6.05
CA THR A 80 -4.07 8.07 -7.00
C THR A 80 -2.88 7.14 -6.71
N HIS A 81 -3.14 5.85 -6.61
CA HIS A 81 -2.15 4.80 -6.35
C HIS A 81 -1.32 5.03 -5.07
N GLN A 82 -1.84 5.79 -4.12
CA GLN A 82 -1.07 6.26 -2.96
C GLN A 82 -0.36 5.13 -2.21
N LEU A 83 -1.05 4.05 -1.87
CA LEU A 83 -0.46 2.94 -1.10
C LEU A 83 0.46 2.07 -1.94
N ARG A 84 0.18 1.94 -3.23
CA ARG A 84 1.05 1.23 -4.17
C ARG A 84 2.39 1.94 -4.33
N LEU A 85 2.35 3.28 -4.39
CA LEU A 85 3.55 4.12 -4.47
C LEU A 85 4.30 4.19 -3.14
N ALA A 86 3.58 4.28 -2.02
CA ALA A 86 4.19 4.23 -0.68
C ALA A 86 4.98 2.94 -0.49
N SER A 87 4.52 1.85 -1.10
CA SER A 87 5.21 0.55 -1.05
C SER A 87 6.39 0.49 -2.02
N ALA A 88 6.16 0.78 -3.29
CA ALA A 88 7.12 0.50 -4.37
C ALA A 88 8.17 1.58 -4.58
N ASP A 89 7.83 2.86 -4.37
CA ASP A 89 8.75 3.96 -4.67
C ASP A 89 9.93 3.98 -3.71
N SER A 90 11.10 4.36 -4.22
CA SER A 90 12.33 4.42 -3.41
C SER A 90 12.27 5.43 -2.26
N HIS A 91 11.38 6.43 -2.35
CA HIS A 91 11.14 7.39 -1.28
C HIS A 91 10.20 6.84 -0.19
N GLY A 92 9.49 5.74 -0.48
CA GLY A 92 8.71 4.96 0.48
C GLY A 92 9.47 3.72 0.92
N PHE A 93 8.80 2.56 0.94
CA PHE A 93 9.45 1.31 1.35
C PHE A 93 10.41 0.74 0.29
N GLY A 94 10.22 1.06 -0.98
CA GLY A 94 11.04 0.53 -2.05
C GLY A 94 10.76 -0.94 -2.38
N ILE A 95 9.65 -1.49 -1.90
CA ILE A 95 9.23 -2.88 -2.13
C ILE A 95 7.77 -2.86 -2.56
N PRO A 96 7.45 -3.28 -3.80
CA PRO A 96 6.08 -3.23 -4.29
C PRO A 96 5.17 -4.22 -3.57
N ILE A 97 3.86 -3.97 -3.64
CA ILE A 97 2.85 -4.92 -3.17
C ILE A 97 2.84 -6.13 -4.10
N VAL A 98 2.67 -7.32 -3.54
CA VAL A 98 2.50 -8.55 -4.33
C VAL A 98 1.36 -8.37 -5.33
N GLY A 99 1.59 -8.73 -6.59
CA GLY A 99 0.59 -8.63 -7.64
C GLY A 99 0.37 -7.24 -8.23
N ASP A 100 1.24 -6.28 -7.93
CA ASP A 100 1.16 -4.94 -8.50
C ASP A 100 1.64 -4.95 -9.95
N THR A 101 0.71 -4.72 -10.88
CA THR A 101 0.99 -4.73 -12.32
C THR A 101 1.66 -3.48 -12.84
N LEU A 102 1.63 -2.37 -12.10
CA LEU A 102 2.18 -1.09 -12.53
C LEU A 102 3.55 -0.80 -11.92
N TYR A 103 3.73 -1.09 -10.65
CA TYR A 103 4.93 -0.70 -9.90
C TYR A 103 5.76 -1.88 -9.42
N GLY A 104 5.32 -3.10 -9.70
CA GLY A 104 5.99 -4.33 -9.26
C GLY A 104 5.97 -5.40 -10.32
N LYS A 105 6.10 -6.64 -9.87
CA LYS A 105 6.01 -7.83 -10.71
C LYS A 105 4.71 -8.56 -10.36
N CYS A 106 3.87 -8.78 -11.38
CA CYS A 106 2.68 -9.60 -11.23
C CYS A 106 2.87 -10.89 -12.02
N GLU A 107 2.97 -12.01 -11.33
CA GLU A 107 3.06 -13.32 -11.95
C GLU A 107 1.67 -13.82 -12.34
N ALA A 108 1.60 -14.78 -13.27
CA ALA A 108 0.35 -15.33 -13.74
C ALA A 108 -0.51 -15.84 -12.57
N GLY A 109 -1.77 -15.41 -12.53
CA GLY A 109 -2.74 -15.79 -11.49
C GLY A 109 -2.64 -14.96 -10.21
N GLU A 110 -1.67 -14.06 -10.08
CA GLU A 110 -1.60 -13.16 -8.94
C GLU A 110 -2.58 -11.99 -9.08
N ARG A 111 -3.08 -11.53 -7.94
CA ARG A 111 -3.86 -10.31 -7.82
C ARG A 111 -3.14 -9.35 -6.88
N LEU A 112 -3.49 -8.09 -6.93
CA LEU A 112 -2.95 -7.09 -6.01
C LEU A 112 -3.38 -7.41 -4.58
N LEU A 113 -2.43 -7.74 -3.71
CA LEU A 113 -2.71 -8.07 -2.31
C LEU A 113 -2.77 -6.82 -1.45
N LEU A 114 -3.78 -6.00 -1.73
CA LEU A 114 -4.12 -4.78 -1.00
C LEU A 114 -5.62 -4.84 -0.66
N HIS A 115 -5.94 -4.81 0.62
CA HIS A 115 -7.31 -4.98 1.11
C HIS A 115 -7.73 -3.82 2.01
N ALA A 116 -8.87 -3.21 1.72
CA ALA A 116 -9.49 -2.22 2.58
C ALA A 116 -10.12 -2.93 3.79
N ARG A 117 -9.43 -2.88 4.93
CA ARG A 117 -9.84 -3.58 6.15
C ARG A 117 -10.91 -2.84 6.94
N LYS A 118 -10.81 -1.51 6.99
CA LYS A 118 -11.72 -0.68 7.78
C LYS A 118 -12.04 0.61 7.07
N VAL A 119 -13.32 0.93 7.06
CA VAL A 119 -13.83 2.21 6.53
C VAL A 119 -14.74 2.82 7.58
N SER A 120 -14.49 4.07 7.96
CA SER A 120 -15.35 4.84 8.86
C SER A 120 -15.92 6.04 8.11
N PHE A 121 -17.20 6.31 8.28
CA PHE A 121 -17.87 7.42 7.61
C PHE A 121 -19.06 7.90 8.44
N VAL A 122 -19.55 9.08 8.12
CA VAL A 122 -20.77 9.62 8.71
C VAL A 122 -21.94 9.25 7.81
N HIS A 123 -22.98 8.62 8.39
CA HIS A 123 -24.17 8.24 7.62
C HIS A 123 -24.83 9.49 7.04
N PRO A 124 -25.11 9.53 5.73
CA PRO A 124 -25.59 10.76 5.06
C PRO A 124 -26.98 11.20 5.50
N VAL A 125 -27.79 10.29 6.05
CA VAL A 125 -29.17 10.59 6.49
C VAL A 125 -29.24 10.80 7.99
N THR A 126 -28.68 9.89 8.80
CA THR A 126 -28.80 9.92 10.26
C THR A 126 -27.74 10.76 10.95
N GLY A 127 -26.62 11.07 10.29
CA GLY A 127 -25.50 11.77 10.89
C GLY A 127 -24.68 10.92 11.85
N GLU A 128 -25.01 9.65 12.01
CA GLU A 128 -24.27 8.74 12.88
C GLU A 128 -22.92 8.33 12.25
N ARG A 129 -21.90 8.21 13.11
CA ARG A 129 -20.60 7.68 12.69
C ARG A 129 -20.68 6.17 12.55
N MET A 130 -20.39 5.68 11.36
CA MET A 130 -20.41 4.26 11.03
C MET A 130 -19.01 3.74 10.76
N SER A 131 -18.78 2.49 11.13
CA SER A 131 -17.53 1.79 10.86
C SER A 131 -17.83 0.40 10.33
N ILE A 132 -17.14 0.04 9.23
CA ILE A 132 -17.24 -1.28 8.62
C ILE A 132 -15.85 -1.90 8.62
N GLU A 133 -15.74 -3.11 9.16
CA GLU A 133 -14.50 -3.87 9.20
C GLU A 133 -14.67 -5.19 8.48
N CYS A 134 -13.62 -5.59 7.73
CA CYS A 134 -13.56 -6.88 7.05
C CYS A 134 -12.11 -7.34 7.03
N GLU A 135 -11.82 -8.51 7.59
CA GLU A 135 -10.46 -9.04 7.60
C GLU A 135 -10.00 -9.43 6.19
N ALA A 136 -8.70 -9.31 5.93
CA ALA A 136 -8.10 -9.72 4.67
C ALA A 136 -8.15 -11.25 4.53
N GLU A 137 -8.40 -11.72 3.30
CA GLU A 137 -8.38 -13.15 2.97
C GLU A 137 -6.97 -13.71 2.84
N PHE A 138 -5.99 -12.86 2.86
CA PHE A 138 -4.59 -13.26 2.72
C PHE A 138 -3.76 -12.98 3.97
#